data_16158caa724b0d36d3e96596ffca2438
#
_entry.id   16158caa724b0d36d3e96596ffca2438
#
_cell.length_a   1.000
_cell.length_b   1.000
_cell.length_c   1.000
_cell.angle_alpha   90.00
_cell.angle_beta   90.00
_cell.angle_gamma   90.00
#
_symmetry.space_group_name_H-M   'P 1'
#
loop_
_entity.id
_entity.type
_entity.pdbx_description
1 polymer ?
#
loop_
_entity_poly.entity_id
_entity_poly.type
_entity_poly.pdbx_seq_one_letter_code
_entity_poly.pdbx_strand_id
1 'polypeptide(L)'
;MITSKAFTIETRLNPRDNAKIIEYAKEYSVLYGKMIRFTWHRIKNGGQLPMKKSDFNTLLQKTFGVNKRVANSVIYEVTGIYRALYQLKWTEFFQLKTKISKKYKKYEKLQKKVYALKEKVKTNSLSKGQLSYYHKLKTDLFYTKQKLNRMNRSLKNLLTVLNSRKLEICFGSKKLFLAQYYLAENHMTSHKIWYEAFCKRRDNRALYIGSKDEQRGNQLVQLVPMVNIGKGNSYTIQIRKNTKAREYVRGICNFKYMGGQLTKLIVSGTHGISYRIKFRGKKCYLQAMVTIDRDSKDYQTRSTYGTIGLDYNYGFIEMAETNETGNLIRLKHIDLEYHDTGNKAESEIREKISDIVNYAISVGKDIVIEDLNFKQTKAKTEEAKSDKGKDYNKMIHLFDYSRYKSTFEDCCYLRNVNLIKVNPAYTSKIAGQKYCDQRKMVIHQGASFVIARKGQGFVDKYIKPKKKKTA
;
A
#
# COMPACT_ATOMS: atom_id res chain seq x y z
N MET A 1 -26.89 2.75 -0.50
CA MET A 1 -26.00 1.82 -1.28
C MET A 1 -25.08 1.14 -0.29
N ILE A 2 -25.11 -0.18 -0.22
CA ILE A 2 -24.25 -0.96 0.68
C ILE A 2 -22.86 -1.09 0.05
N THR A 3 -21.82 -0.75 0.79
CA THR A 3 -20.42 -0.93 0.41
C THR A 3 -19.76 -1.88 1.40
N SER A 4 -18.85 -2.73 0.90
CA SER A 4 -18.13 -3.70 1.72
C SER A 4 -16.63 -3.41 1.70
N LYS A 5 -15.99 -3.37 2.85
CA LYS A 5 -14.54 -3.15 2.97
C LYS A 5 -13.90 -4.23 3.83
N ALA A 6 -12.78 -4.80 3.33
CA ALA A 6 -12.03 -5.81 4.04
C ALA A 6 -10.97 -5.16 4.95
N PHE A 7 -10.91 -5.62 6.20
CA PHE A 7 -9.94 -5.21 7.20
C PHE A 7 -9.11 -6.40 7.68
N THR A 8 -7.84 -6.13 7.97
CA THR A 8 -6.97 -7.10 8.64
C THR A 8 -6.56 -6.52 9.97
N ILE A 9 -7.00 -7.15 11.04
CA ILE A 9 -6.65 -6.79 12.42
C ILE A 9 -5.65 -7.82 12.96
N GLU A 10 -4.67 -7.36 13.72
CA GLU A 10 -3.54 -8.18 14.16
C GLU A 10 -3.36 -8.08 15.68
N THR A 11 -3.05 -9.23 16.28
CA THR A 11 -2.61 -9.29 17.67
C THR A 11 -1.38 -10.19 17.79
N ARG A 12 -0.51 -9.90 18.76
CA ARG A 12 0.61 -10.76 19.12
C ARG A 12 0.14 -11.82 20.10
N LEU A 13 0.44 -13.08 19.83
CA LEU A 13 0.22 -14.17 20.77
C LEU A 13 1.32 -14.16 21.83
N ASN A 14 0.93 -14.06 23.11
CA ASN A 14 1.86 -14.13 24.23
C ASN A 14 2.34 -15.59 24.37
N PRO A 15 3.66 -15.87 24.41
CA PRO A 15 4.17 -17.23 24.53
C PRO A 15 3.74 -17.95 25.82
N ARG A 16 3.56 -17.24 26.92
CA ARG A 16 3.13 -17.84 28.21
C ARG A 16 1.77 -18.51 28.09
N ASP A 17 0.82 -17.84 27.41
CA ASP A 17 -0.57 -18.31 27.30
C ASP A 17 -0.80 -19.18 26.06
N ASN A 18 0.15 -19.22 25.12
CA ASN A 18 -0.05 -19.80 23.79
C ASN A 18 1.09 -20.73 23.34
N ALA A 19 1.86 -21.31 24.26
CA ALA A 19 3.02 -22.15 23.91
C ALA A 19 2.65 -23.26 22.92
N LYS A 20 1.59 -24.02 23.21
CA LYS A 20 1.10 -25.15 22.38
C LYS A 20 0.60 -24.67 21.00
N ILE A 21 -0.05 -23.49 20.93
CA ILE A 21 -0.48 -22.90 19.65
C ILE A 21 0.73 -22.50 18.81
N ILE A 22 1.73 -21.85 19.41
CA ILE A 22 2.93 -21.38 18.73
C ILE A 22 3.76 -22.54 18.20
N GLU A 23 3.89 -23.61 18.97
CA GLU A 23 4.58 -24.86 18.57
C GLU A 23 3.88 -25.48 17.37
N TYR A 24 2.59 -25.79 17.50
CA TYR A 24 1.79 -26.35 16.42
C TYR A 24 1.82 -25.45 15.15
N ALA A 25 1.70 -24.13 15.33
CA ALA A 25 1.73 -23.20 14.21
C ALA A 25 3.07 -23.15 13.48
N LYS A 26 4.21 -23.38 14.18
CA LYS A 26 5.53 -23.49 13.53
C LYS A 26 5.59 -24.71 12.63
N GLU A 27 5.21 -25.87 13.14
CA GLU A 27 5.19 -27.13 12.38
C GLU A 27 4.23 -27.03 11.19
N TYR A 28 3.03 -26.54 11.44
CA TYR A 28 2.01 -26.38 10.42
C TYR A 28 2.41 -25.39 9.34
N SER A 29 3.12 -24.30 9.67
CA SER A 29 3.61 -23.32 8.69
C SER A 29 4.61 -23.93 7.71
N VAL A 30 5.43 -24.89 8.14
CA VAL A 30 6.36 -25.63 7.28
C VAL A 30 5.59 -26.50 6.27
N LEU A 31 4.60 -27.27 6.76
CA LEU A 31 3.71 -28.07 5.93
C LEU A 31 2.95 -27.18 4.93
N TYR A 32 2.38 -26.08 5.43
CA TYR A 32 1.65 -25.11 4.62
C TYR A 32 2.54 -24.49 3.52
N GLY A 33 3.76 -24.12 3.85
CA GLY A 33 4.74 -23.61 2.89
C GLY A 33 5.12 -24.62 1.82
N LYS A 34 5.23 -25.92 2.17
CA LYS A 34 5.42 -27.00 1.19
C LYS A 34 4.25 -27.11 0.21
N MET A 35 3.01 -27.06 0.71
CA MET A 35 1.80 -27.07 -0.13
C MET A 35 1.69 -25.86 -1.05
N ILE A 36 2.06 -24.66 -0.58
CA ILE A 36 2.09 -23.44 -1.40
C ILE A 36 3.05 -23.62 -2.58
N ARG A 37 4.28 -24.11 -2.34
CA ARG A 37 5.28 -24.34 -3.41
C ARG A 37 4.83 -25.43 -4.36
N PHE A 38 4.32 -26.54 -3.85
CA PHE A 38 3.76 -27.63 -4.66
C PHE A 38 2.67 -27.14 -5.61
N THR A 39 1.74 -26.32 -5.09
CA THR A 39 0.66 -25.74 -5.88
C THR A 39 1.20 -24.72 -6.89
N TRP A 40 2.13 -23.85 -6.49
CA TRP A 40 2.73 -22.85 -7.37
C TRP A 40 3.41 -23.47 -8.60
N HIS A 41 4.15 -24.56 -8.39
CA HIS A 41 4.83 -25.25 -9.51
C HIS A 41 3.87 -25.98 -10.47
N ARG A 42 2.62 -26.18 -10.06
CA ARG A 42 1.61 -26.86 -10.85
C ARG A 42 0.59 -25.95 -11.51
N ILE A 43 0.47 -24.72 -11.09
CA ILE A 43 -0.42 -23.78 -11.80
C ILE A 43 0.09 -23.51 -13.21
N LYS A 44 -0.83 -23.48 -14.17
CA LYS A 44 -0.55 -23.12 -15.56
C LYS A 44 -0.28 -21.62 -15.72
N ASN A 45 0.28 -21.26 -16.85
CA ASN A 45 0.42 -19.85 -17.22
C ASN A 45 -0.97 -19.17 -17.17
N GLY A 46 -1.03 -18.00 -16.54
CA GLY A 46 -2.31 -17.33 -16.27
C GLY A 46 -2.90 -17.62 -14.88
N GLY A 47 -2.22 -18.42 -14.04
CA GLY A 47 -2.63 -18.70 -12.66
C GLY A 47 -3.78 -19.71 -12.57
N GLN A 48 -4.05 -20.46 -13.65
CA GLN A 48 -5.08 -21.49 -13.69
C GLN A 48 -4.57 -22.78 -13.05
N LEU A 49 -5.46 -23.51 -12.39
CA LEU A 49 -5.15 -24.85 -11.89
C LEU A 49 -4.99 -25.83 -13.05
N PRO A 50 -4.17 -26.88 -12.90
CA PRO A 50 -3.94 -27.87 -13.97
C PRO A 50 -5.18 -28.74 -14.27
N MET A 51 -6.14 -28.79 -13.35
CA MET A 51 -7.36 -29.58 -13.40
C MET A 51 -8.51 -28.83 -12.70
N LYS A 52 -9.72 -29.40 -12.64
CA LYS A 52 -10.85 -28.85 -11.88
C LYS A 52 -10.44 -28.61 -10.41
N LYS A 53 -10.97 -27.55 -9.81
CA LYS A 53 -10.62 -27.14 -8.44
C LYS A 53 -10.91 -28.25 -7.42
N SER A 54 -12.01 -29.00 -7.60
CA SER A 54 -12.37 -30.16 -6.76
C SER A 54 -11.29 -31.23 -6.77
N ASP A 55 -10.81 -31.59 -7.95
CA ASP A 55 -9.85 -32.67 -8.18
C ASP A 55 -8.47 -32.28 -7.66
N PHE A 56 -8.07 -31.02 -7.90
CA PHE A 56 -6.83 -30.50 -7.36
C PHE A 56 -6.86 -30.39 -5.82
N ASN A 57 -8.01 -30.05 -5.27
CA ASN A 57 -8.22 -30.07 -3.82
C ASN A 57 -8.03 -31.50 -3.25
N THR A 58 -8.62 -32.50 -3.90
CA THR A 58 -8.50 -33.92 -3.55
C THR A 58 -7.03 -34.39 -3.66
N LEU A 59 -6.33 -33.94 -4.72
CA LEU A 59 -4.89 -34.23 -4.88
C LEU A 59 -4.08 -33.68 -3.69
N LEU A 60 -4.32 -32.43 -3.27
CA LEU A 60 -3.64 -31.84 -2.10
C LEU A 60 -3.94 -32.59 -0.82
N GLN A 61 -5.21 -33.01 -0.62
CA GLN A 61 -5.60 -33.79 0.55
C GLN A 61 -4.84 -35.13 0.62
N LYS A 62 -4.77 -35.86 -0.50
CA LYS A 62 -4.08 -37.14 -0.59
C LYS A 62 -2.57 -36.99 -0.42
N THR A 63 -1.95 -36.01 -1.07
CA THR A 63 -0.51 -35.81 -1.07
C THR A 63 0.03 -35.36 0.29
N PHE A 64 -0.69 -34.53 1.02
CA PHE A 64 -0.21 -33.91 2.26
C PHE A 64 -0.97 -34.35 3.52
N GLY A 65 -1.93 -35.25 3.41
CA GLY A 65 -2.73 -35.71 4.56
C GLY A 65 -3.56 -34.59 5.20
N VAL A 66 -4.03 -33.62 4.44
CA VAL A 66 -4.75 -32.43 4.96
C VAL A 66 -6.24 -32.51 4.66
N ASN A 67 -7.04 -31.77 5.42
CA ASN A 67 -8.47 -31.66 5.17
C ASN A 67 -8.79 -30.73 3.99
N LYS A 68 -10.04 -30.84 3.49
CA LYS A 68 -10.55 -30.05 2.35
C LYS A 68 -10.41 -28.52 2.54
N ARG A 69 -10.59 -28.01 3.75
CA ARG A 69 -10.50 -26.58 4.05
C ARG A 69 -9.07 -26.05 3.99
N VAL A 70 -8.11 -26.81 4.48
CA VAL A 70 -6.68 -26.49 4.34
C VAL A 70 -6.29 -26.45 2.88
N ALA A 71 -6.66 -27.46 2.09
CA ALA A 71 -6.41 -27.47 0.65
C ALA A 71 -7.01 -26.26 -0.08
N ASN A 72 -8.26 -25.87 0.25
CA ASN A 72 -8.87 -24.67 -0.26
C ASN A 72 -8.09 -23.39 0.11
N SER A 73 -7.58 -23.30 1.32
CA SER A 73 -6.78 -22.14 1.77
C SER A 73 -5.51 -21.99 0.96
N VAL A 74 -4.84 -23.10 0.65
CA VAL A 74 -3.62 -23.12 -0.19
C VAL A 74 -3.95 -22.66 -1.62
N ILE A 75 -4.99 -23.22 -2.23
CA ILE A 75 -5.40 -22.85 -3.60
C ILE A 75 -5.74 -21.36 -3.67
N TYR A 76 -6.50 -20.86 -2.72
CA TYR A 76 -6.87 -19.45 -2.66
C TYR A 76 -5.65 -18.55 -2.51
N GLU A 77 -4.72 -18.88 -1.59
CA GLU A 77 -3.53 -18.07 -1.36
C GLU A 77 -2.64 -18.05 -2.60
N VAL A 78 -2.39 -19.20 -3.25
CA VAL A 78 -1.54 -19.28 -4.44
C VAL A 78 -2.13 -18.50 -5.62
N THR A 79 -3.42 -18.66 -5.87
CA THR A 79 -4.11 -17.88 -6.94
C THR A 79 -4.11 -16.38 -6.63
N GLY A 80 -4.23 -16.00 -5.36
CA GLY A 80 -4.12 -14.62 -4.91
C GLY A 80 -2.71 -14.04 -5.11
N ILE A 81 -1.66 -14.79 -4.75
CA ILE A 81 -0.26 -14.42 -5.00
C ILE A 81 -0.02 -14.22 -6.50
N TYR A 82 -0.50 -15.13 -7.33
CA TYR A 82 -0.34 -15.02 -8.78
C TYR A 82 -0.98 -13.72 -9.31
N ARG A 83 -2.24 -13.43 -8.95
CA ARG A 83 -2.93 -12.21 -9.38
C ARG A 83 -2.21 -10.93 -8.93
N ALA A 84 -1.75 -10.90 -7.69
CA ALA A 84 -1.01 -9.76 -7.15
C ALA A 84 0.31 -9.53 -7.90
N LEU A 85 1.08 -10.58 -8.17
CA LEU A 85 2.32 -10.49 -8.94
C LEU A 85 2.07 -10.02 -10.38
N TYR A 86 1.02 -10.53 -11.03
CA TYR A 86 0.68 -10.13 -12.39
C TYR A 86 0.33 -8.64 -12.46
N GLN A 87 -0.46 -8.13 -11.51
CA GLN A 87 -0.76 -6.70 -11.42
C GLN A 87 0.49 -5.85 -11.13
N LEU A 88 1.40 -6.34 -10.29
CA LEU A 88 2.69 -5.66 -10.06
C LEU A 88 3.52 -5.56 -11.34
N LYS A 89 3.56 -6.62 -12.16
CA LYS A 89 4.26 -6.60 -13.47
C LYS A 89 3.65 -5.57 -14.42
N TRP A 90 2.32 -5.43 -14.47
CA TRP A 90 1.67 -4.38 -15.23
C TRP A 90 2.03 -2.97 -14.70
N THR A 91 2.08 -2.80 -13.39
CA THR A 91 2.49 -1.53 -12.77
C THR A 91 3.95 -1.19 -13.13
N GLU A 92 4.87 -2.16 -13.05
CA GLU A 92 6.27 -2.02 -13.48
C GLU A 92 6.37 -1.63 -14.96
N PHE A 93 5.56 -2.25 -15.83
CA PHE A 93 5.52 -1.96 -17.26
C PHE A 93 5.13 -0.52 -17.55
N PHE A 94 4.03 -0.04 -16.97
CA PHE A 94 3.58 1.34 -17.18
C PHE A 94 4.55 2.38 -16.61
N GLN A 95 5.14 2.10 -15.45
CA GLN A 95 6.16 2.97 -14.86
C GLN A 95 7.41 3.03 -15.74
N LEU A 96 7.88 1.90 -16.26
CA LEU A 96 9.05 1.83 -17.12
C LEU A 96 8.78 2.55 -18.45
N LYS A 97 7.62 2.34 -19.07
CA LYS A 97 7.19 3.06 -20.28
C LYS A 97 7.20 4.57 -20.09
N THR A 98 6.69 5.05 -18.95
CA THR A 98 6.71 6.48 -18.59
C THR A 98 8.13 7.03 -18.43
N LYS A 99 9.02 6.27 -17.77
CA LYS A 99 10.45 6.64 -17.62
C LYS A 99 11.17 6.70 -18.96
N ILE A 100 10.91 5.74 -19.86
CA ILE A 100 11.49 5.70 -21.21
C ILE A 100 11.06 6.94 -22.01
N SER A 101 9.77 7.26 -22.04
CA SER A 101 9.24 8.43 -22.75
C SER A 101 9.93 9.73 -22.32
N LYS A 102 10.13 9.92 -21.01
CA LYS A 102 10.82 11.10 -20.48
C LYS A 102 12.31 11.13 -20.84
N LYS A 103 12.97 9.96 -20.70
CA LYS A 103 14.38 9.83 -21.05
C LYS A 103 14.61 10.06 -22.54
N TYR A 104 13.65 9.64 -23.37
CA TYR A 104 13.67 9.87 -24.83
C TYR A 104 13.58 11.36 -25.15
N LYS A 105 12.66 12.11 -24.53
CA LYS A 105 12.59 13.58 -24.67
C LYS A 105 13.89 14.28 -24.26
N LYS A 106 14.56 13.79 -23.20
CA LYS A 106 15.89 14.30 -22.81
C LYS A 106 16.95 13.97 -23.86
N TYR A 107 16.93 12.77 -24.40
CA TYR A 107 17.84 12.34 -25.47
C TYR A 107 17.70 13.23 -26.71
N GLU A 108 16.47 13.49 -27.20
CA GLU A 108 16.20 14.38 -28.34
C GLU A 108 16.72 15.81 -28.10
N LYS A 109 16.50 16.36 -26.88
CA LYS A 109 17.03 17.69 -26.53
C LYS A 109 18.56 17.71 -26.54
N LEU A 110 19.23 16.69 -26.04
CA LEU A 110 20.68 16.58 -26.09
C LEU A 110 21.18 16.41 -27.49
N GLN A 111 20.51 15.61 -28.32
CA GLN A 111 20.83 15.38 -29.71
C GLN A 111 20.77 16.68 -30.53
N LYS A 112 19.69 17.47 -30.37
CA LYS A 112 19.56 18.78 -31.02
C LYS A 112 20.68 19.74 -30.63
N LYS A 113 21.07 19.79 -29.34
CA LYS A 113 22.18 20.64 -28.87
C LYS A 113 23.54 20.21 -29.44
N VAL A 114 23.80 18.89 -29.45
CA VAL A 114 25.03 18.33 -30.02
C VAL A 114 25.10 18.66 -31.53
N TYR A 115 23.97 18.48 -32.23
CA TYR A 115 23.89 18.73 -33.65
C TYR A 115 24.15 20.24 -34.01
N ALA A 116 23.52 21.15 -33.27
CA ALA A 116 23.71 22.60 -33.46
C ALA A 116 25.16 23.06 -33.23
N LEU A 117 25.90 22.39 -32.31
CA LEU A 117 27.31 22.72 -32.08
C LEU A 117 28.26 21.99 -33.04
N LYS A 118 27.86 20.88 -33.66
CA LYS A 118 28.69 20.05 -34.51
C LYS A 118 29.20 20.83 -35.73
N GLU A 119 28.36 21.62 -36.38
CA GLU A 119 28.75 22.44 -37.54
C GLU A 119 29.75 23.53 -37.14
N LYS A 120 29.57 24.16 -35.96
CA LYS A 120 30.52 25.15 -35.43
C LYS A 120 31.89 24.53 -35.04
N VAL A 121 31.91 23.26 -34.65
CA VAL A 121 33.16 22.53 -34.45
C VAL A 121 33.92 22.33 -35.77
N LYS A 122 33.22 21.97 -36.84
CA LYS A 122 33.84 21.77 -38.15
C LYS A 122 34.48 23.05 -38.72
N THR A 123 33.91 24.21 -38.42
CA THR A 123 34.40 25.53 -38.87
C THR A 123 35.40 26.14 -37.88
N ASN A 124 35.88 25.43 -36.87
CA ASN A 124 36.76 25.91 -35.79
C ASN A 124 36.33 27.22 -35.14
N SER A 125 35.01 27.49 -35.13
CA SER A 125 34.44 28.79 -34.63
C SER A 125 34.06 28.75 -33.15
N LEU A 126 34.45 27.68 -32.37
CA LEU A 126 34.14 27.53 -30.95
C LEU A 126 35.31 27.98 -30.08
N SER A 127 34.97 28.69 -28.99
CA SER A 127 35.92 28.95 -27.91
C SER A 127 36.29 27.64 -27.18
N LYS A 128 37.43 27.63 -26.43
CA LYS A 128 37.87 26.46 -25.62
C LYS A 128 36.77 25.98 -24.65
N GLY A 129 36.04 26.89 -24.01
CA GLY A 129 34.92 26.58 -23.12
C GLY A 129 33.71 25.92 -23.83
N GLN A 130 33.40 26.43 -25.05
CA GLN A 130 32.34 25.86 -25.88
C GLN A 130 32.69 24.46 -26.41
N LEU A 131 33.96 24.23 -26.73
CA LEU A 131 34.45 22.91 -27.14
C LEU A 131 34.37 21.89 -26.00
N SER A 132 34.79 22.27 -24.81
CA SER A 132 34.64 21.44 -23.60
C SER A 132 33.17 21.11 -23.33
N TYR A 133 32.28 22.10 -23.44
CA TYR A 133 30.83 21.87 -23.31
C TYR A 133 30.27 20.93 -24.37
N TYR A 134 30.72 21.02 -25.62
CA TYR A 134 30.35 20.09 -26.70
C TYR A 134 30.76 18.65 -26.38
N HIS A 135 31.99 18.42 -25.90
CA HIS A 135 32.46 17.10 -25.51
C HIS A 135 31.62 16.54 -24.35
N LYS A 136 31.29 17.35 -23.34
CA LYS A 136 30.40 16.96 -22.25
C LYS A 136 29.00 16.56 -22.76
N LEU A 137 28.42 17.33 -23.71
CA LEU A 137 27.14 16.96 -24.29
C LEU A 137 27.18 15.67 -25.10
N LYS A 138 28.27 15.38 -25.83
CA LYS A 138 28.48 14.10 -26.54
C LYS A 138 28.51 12.93 -25.56
N THR A 139 29.24 13.08 -24.48
CA THR A 139 29.33 12.08 -23.39
C THR A 139 27.96 11.82 -22.75
N ASP A 140 27.25 12.90 -22.40
CA ASP A 140 25.89 12.82 -21.84
C ASP A 140 24.90 12.15 -22.82
N LEU A 141 25.01 12.45 -24.12
CA LEU A 141 24.19 11.85 -25.17
C LEU A 141 24.45 10.34 -25.28
N PHE A 142 25.72 9.93 -25.29
CA PHE A 142 26.13 8.53 -25.33
C PHE A 142 25.58 7.75 -24.14
N TYR A 143 25.80 8.20 -22.91
CA TYR A 143 25.29 7.50 -21.72
C TYR A 143 23.75 7.50 -21.66
N THR A 144 23.10 8.58 -22.12
CA THR A 144 21.65 8.61 -22.21
C THR A 144 21.11 7.58 -23.19
N LYS A 145 21.75 7.41 -24.36
CA LYS A 145 21.44 6.38 -25.36
C LYS A 145 21.61 4.96 -24.77
N GLN A 146 22.75 4.71 -24.10
CA GLN A 146 23.00 3.41 -23.47
C GLN A 146 21.96 3.08 -22.39
N LYS A 147 21.56 4.08 -21.58
CA LYS A 147 20.51 3.91 -20.58
C LYS A 147 19.15 3.62 -21.22
N LEU A 148 18.78 4.31 -22.31
CA LEU A 148 17.57 4.02 -23.08
C LEU A 148 17.56 2.60 -23.64
N ASN A 149 18.67 2.15 -24.24
CA ASN A 149 18.78 0.81 -24.76
C ASN A 149 18.57 -0.28 -23.67
N ARG A 150 19.18 -0.08 -22.49
CA ARG A 150 18.97 -0.99 -21.34
C ARG A 150 17.51 -0.99 -20.88
N MET A 151 16.87 0.20 -20.80
CA MET A 151 15.47 0.31 -20.39
C MET A 151 14.54 -0.34 -21.43
N ASN A 152 14.80 -0.19 -22.72
CA ASN A 152 14.01 -0.82 -23.78
C ASN A 152 14.14 -2.36 -23.75
N ARG A 153 15.34 -2.91 -23.49
CA ARG A 153 15.53 -4.35 -23.29
C ARG A 153 14.70 -4.85 -22.07
N SER A 154 14.77 -4.12 -20.96
CA SER A 154 13.96 -4.43 -19.77
C SER A 154 12.46 -4.39 -20.06
N LEU A 155 12.00 -3.41 -20.85
CA LEU A 155 10.60 -3.30 -21.26
C LEU A 155 10.16 -4.48 -22.13
N LYS A 156 11.00 -4.88 -23.09
CA LYS A 156 10.76 -6.05 -23.95
C LYS A 156 10.66 -7.34 -23.12
N ASN A 157 11.60 -7.56 -22.20
CA ASN A 157 11.57 -8.71 -21.30
C ASN A 157 10.31 -8.73 -20.44
N LEU A 158 9.92 -7.58 -19.91
CA LEU A 158 8.71 -7.46 -19.10
C LEU A 158 7.44 -7.74 -19.90
N LEU A 159 7.39 -7.28 -21.16
CA LEU A 159 6.29 -7.56 -22.10
C LEU A 159 6.21 -9.07 -22.42
N THR A 160 7.35 -9.73 -22.62
CA THR A 160 7.40 -11.19 -22.82
C THR A 160 6.83 -11.94 -21.62
N VAL A 161 7.19 -11.53 -20.39
CA VAL A 161 6.62 -12.13 -19.15
C VAL A 161 5.10 -11.90 -19.06
N LEU A 162 4.64 -10.70 -19.40
CA LEU A 162 3.21 -10.36 -19.37
C LEU A 162 2.39 -11.15 -20.41
N ASN A 163 2.94 -11.30 -21.63
CA ASN A 163 2.28 -12.04 -22.70
C ASN A 163 2.28 -13.55 -22.45
N SER A 164 3.41 -14.11 -22.02
CA SER A 164 3.49 -15.53 -21.68
C SER A 164 2.72 -15.90 -20.42
N ARG A 165 2.41 -14.89 -19.58
CA ARG A 165 1.78 -15.08 -18.26
C ARG A 165 2.55 -16.07 -17.36
N LYS A 166 3.82 -16.32 -17.64
CA LYS A 166 4.69 -17.15 -16.81
C LYS A 166 5.38 -16.28 -15.78
N LEU A 167 4.98 -16.41 -14.52
CA LEU A 167 5.52 -15.65 -13.41
C LEU A 167 6.44 -16.51 -12.56
N GLU A 168 7.53 -15.92 -12.09
CA GLU A 168 8.48 -16.55 -11.17
C GLU A 168 8.45 -15.83 -9.82
N ILE A 169 8.54 -16.61 -8.75
CA ILE A 169 8.59 -16.09 -7.37
C ILE A 169 9.68 -16.80 -6.58
N CYS A 170 10.43 -16.04 -5.81
CA CYS A 170 11.29 -16.56 -4.77
C CYS A 170 10.53 -16.51 -3.43
N PHE A 171 10.05 -17.64 -2.97
CA PHE A 171 9.45 -17.74 -1.64
C PHE A 171 10.52 -17.53 -0.56
N GLY A 172 10.24 -16.67 0.40
CA GLY A 172 11.18 -16.28 1.44
C GLY A 172 11.70 -14.86 1.24
N SER A 173 12.70 -14.66 0.42
CA SER A 173 13.26 -13.35 0.05
C SER A 173 14.33 -13.55 -1.02
N LYS A 174 14.26 -12.83 -2.13
CA LYS A 174 15.31 -12.85 -3.16
C LYS A 174 16.66 -12.38 -2.60
N LYS A 175 16.67 -11.35 -1.75
CA LYS A 175 17.89 -10.87 -1.09
C LYS A 175 18.52 -11.98 -0.23
N LEU A 176 17.71 -12.63 0.60
CA LEU A 176 18.19 -13.72 1.45
C LEU A 176 18.58 -14.95 0.64
N PHE A 177 17.88 -15.26 -0.46
CA PHE A 177 18.28 -16.32 -1.38
C PHE A 177 19.66 -16.06 -1.99
N LEU A 178 19.92 -14.84 -2.44
CA LEU A 178 21.21 -14.45 -3.00
C LEU A 178 22.33 -14.38 -1.96
N ALA A 179 22.02 -14.19 -0.67
CA ALA A 179 23.00 -14.14 0.41
C ALA A 179 23.83 -15.44 0.55
N GLN A 180 23.37 -16.57 -0.02
CA GLN A 180 24.14 -17.82 -0.04
C GLN A 180 25.49 -17.70 -0.77
N TYR A 181 25.61 -16.77 -1.71
CA TYR A 181 26.84 -16.53 -2.46
C TYR A 181 27.77 -15.52 -1.79
N TYR A 182 27.32 -14.87 -0.70
CA TYR A 182 28.01 -13.79 0.00
C TYR A 182 27.79 -13.92 1.51
N LEU A 183 28.17 -15.06 2.08
CA LEU A 183 27.86 -15.41 3.46
C LEU A 183 28.51 -14.45 4.46
N ALA A 184 29.79 -14.15 4.29
CA ALA A 184 30.54 -13.25 5.18
C ALA A 184 29.95 -11.83 5.20
N GLU A 185 29.64 -11.27 4.02
CA GLU A 185 29.03 -9.95 3.88
C GLU A 185 27.62 -9.86 4.52
N ASN A 186 26.94 -11.01 4.63
CA ASN A 186 25.64 -11.11 5.27
C ASN A 186 25.70 -11.63 6.72
N HIS A 187 26.87 -11.62 7.34
CA HIS A 187 27.12 -12.07 8.71
C HIS A 187 26.66 -13.52 8.97
N MET A 188 26.86 -14.40 8.02
CA MET A 188 26.55 -15.82 8.11
C MET A 188 27.83 -16.66 8.08
N THR A 189 27.99 -17.53 9.06
CA THR A 189 29.19 -18.35 9.21
C THR A 189 29.21 -19.64 8.38
N SER A 190 28.01 -20.09 7.94
CA SER A 190 27.90 -21.31 7.13
C SER A 190 26.65 -21.35 6.27
N HIS A 191 26.67 -22.17 5.21
CA HIS A 191 25.46 -22.45 4.40
C HIS A 191 24.31 -23.06 5.21
N LYS A 192 24.61 -23.81 6.27
CA LYS A 192 23.58 -24.37 7.17
C LYS A 192 22.80 -23.26 7.86
N ILE A 193 23.49 -22.27 8.42
CA ILE A 193 22.85 -21.11 9.06
C ILE A 193 22.01 -20.30 8.07
N TRP A 194 22.59 -20.08 6.87
CA TRP A 194 21.84 -19.43 5.79
C TRP A 194 20.57 -20.22 5.42
N TYR A 195 20.66 -21.53 5.24
CA TYR A 195 19.52 -22.37 4.85
C TYR A 195 18.42 -22.36 5.91
N GLU A 196 18.77 -22.45 7.19
CA GLU A 196 17.82 -22.33 8.28
C GLU A 196 17.12 -20.98 8.30
N ALA A 197 17.85 -19.88 8.13
CA ALA A 197 17.29 -18.53 8.05
C ALA A 197 16.35 -18.38 6.84
N PHE A 198 16.76 -18.93 5.68
CA PHE A 198 15.95 -18.92 4.47
C PHE A 198 14.66 -19.72 4.63
N CYS A 199 14.73 -20.93 5.21
CA CYS A 199 13.55 -21.76 5.49
C CYS A 199 12.61 -21.09 6.49
N LYS A 200 13.11 -20.52 7.59
CA LYS A 200 12.31 -19.74 8.55
C LYS A 200 11.59 -18.56 7.90
N ARG A 201 12.26 -17.88 6.95
CA ARG A 201 11.65 -16.77 6.22
C ARG A 201 10.61 -17.21 5.20
N ARG A 202 10.84 -18.35 4.55
CA ARG A 202 9.98 -18.94 3.53
C ARG A 202 8.70 -19.53 4.10
N ASP A 203 8.81 -20.22 5.22
CA ASP A 203 7.74 -21.01 5.83
C ASP A 203 7.21 -20.32 7.12
N ASN A 204 6.96 -19.01 7.06
CA ASN A 204 6.67 -18.18 8.23
C ASN A 204 5.19 -17.88 8.44
N ARG A 205 4.29 -18.50 7.69
CA ARG A 205 2.85 -18.21 7.78
C ARG A 205 1.97 -19.38 7.36
N ALA A 206 0.74 -19.35 7.85
CA ALA A 206 -0.36 -20.20 7.38
C ALA A 206 -1.66 -19.41 7.35
N LEU A 207 -2.47 -19.65 6.32
CA LEU A 207 -3.78 -19.02 6.11
C LEU A 207 -4.88 -20.06 6.33
N TYR A 208 -5.94 -19.64 7.03
CA TYR A 208 -7.16 -20.41 7.28
C TYR A 208 -8.34 -19.60 6.73
N ILE A 209 -8.89 -20.01 5.60
CA ILE A 209 -10.03 -19.31 4.98
C ILE A 209 -11.30 -19.67 5.71
N GLY A 210 -12.07 -18.65 6.08
CA GLY A 210 -13.40 -18.79 6.63
C GLY A 210 -14.49 -18.73 5.57
N SER A 211 -15.69 -19.13 5.97
CA SER A 211 -16.92 -19.06 5.18
C SER A 211 -18.08 -18.67 6.10
N LYS A 212 -19.08 -17.96 5.55
CA LYS A 212 -20.27 -17.53 6.29
C LYS A 212 -21.14 -18.67 6.82
N ASP A 213 -21.05 -19.83 6.17
CA ASP A 213 -21.77 -21.06 6.52
C ASP A 213 -21.08 -21.88 7.63
N GLU A 214 -19.96 -21.40 8.14
CA GLU A 214 -19.19 -22.06 9.19
C GLU A 214 -19.44 -21.42 10.56
N GLN A 215 -19.48 -22.27 11.59
CA GLN A 215 -19.61 -21.81 12.96
C GLN A 215 -18.53 -20.78 13.29
N ARG A 216 -18.92 -19.61 13.79
CA ARG A 216 -18.05 -18.45 14.06
C ARG A 216 -17.23 -17.99 12.83
N GLY A 217 -17.74 -18.26 11.63
CA GLY A 217 -17.12 -17.84 10.38
C GLY A 217 -15.85 -18.58 9.98
N ASN A 218 -15.40 -19.63 10.74
CA ASN A 218 -14.25 -20.45 10.36
C ASN A 218 -14.24 -21.82 11.08
N GLN A 219 -14.11 -22.88 10.31
CA GLN A 219 -14.11 -24.24 10.85
C GLN A 219 -12.78 -24.64 11.53
N LEU A 220 -11.66 -24.06 11.09
CA LEU A 220 -10.32 -24.46 11.52
C LEU A 220 -9.77 -23.59 12.65
N VAL A 221 -10.10 -22.31 12.65
CA VAL A 221 -9.68 -21.37 13.69
C VAL A 221 -10.91 -20.65 14.20
N GLN A 222 -11.19 -20.81 15.48
CA GLN A 222 -12.35 -20.18 16.12
C GLN A 222 -11.90 -19.27 17.25
N LEU A 223 -12.46 -18.07 17.29
CA LEU A 223 -12.36 -17.16 18.41
C LEU A 223 -13.68 -17.20 19.19
N VAL A 224 -13.58 -17.47 20.47
CA VAL A 224 -14.71 -17.44 21.41
C VAL A 224 -14.56 -16.23 22.30
N PRO A 225 -15.44 -15.23 22.21
CA PRO A 225 -15.40 -14.07 23.10
C PRO A 225 -15.45 -14.51 24.57
N MET A 226 -14.58 -13.94 25.40
CA MET A 226 -14.59 -14.19 26.85
C MET A 226 -15.45 -13.12 27.52
N VAL A 227 -16.52 -13.54 28.19
CA VAL A 227 -17.37 -12.65 28.99
C VAL A 227 -16.65 -12.40 30.33
N ASN A 228 -16.52 -11.11 30.72
CA ASN A 228 -16.05 -10.69 32.05
C ASN A 228 -14.54 -10.72 32.38
N ILE A 229 -13.63 -10.65 31.45
CA ILE A 229 -12.21 -10.42 31.77
C ILE A 229 -11.77 -9.03 31.32
N GLY A 230 -11.94 -8.04 32.19
CA GLY A 230 -11.34 -6.70 32.09
C GLY A 230 -11.76 -5.86 30.87
N LYS A 231 -11.29 -4.64 30.80
CA LYS A 231 -11.50 -3.69 29.69
C LYS A 231 -10.75 -4.20 28.42
N GLY A 232 -11.32 -5.17 27.68
CA GLY A 232 -10.69 -5.59 26.44
C GLY A 232 -11.40 -6.74 25.76
N ASN A 233 -11.34 -6.76 24.44
CA ASN A 233 -11.89 -7.81 23.60
C ASN A 233 -10.97 -9.04 23.63
N SER A 234 -11.09 -9.84 24.69
CA SER A 234 -10.34 -11.07 24.91
C SER A 234 -11.10 -12.26 24.36
N TYR A 235 -10.38 -13.21 23.83
CA TYR A 235 -10.93 -14.40 23.17
C TYR A 235 -10.15 -15.64 23.56
N THR A 236 -10.85 -16.76 23.77
CA THR A 236 -10.23 -18.07 23.65
C THR A 236 -10.05 -18.39 22.19
N ILE A 237 -8.82 -18.65 21.75
CA ILE A 237 -8.51 -19.14 20.42
C ILE A 237 -8.48 -20.67 20.43
N GLN A 238 -9.12 -21.29 19.45
CA GLN A 238 -9.10 -22.73 19.23
C GLN A 238 -8.67 -23.00 17.79
N ILE A 239 -7.60 -23.77 17.60
CA ILE A 239 -7.10 -24.16 16.28
C ILE A 239 -7.23 -25.67 16.16
N ARG A 240 -7.99 -26.12 15.15
CA ARG A 240 -8.14 -27.53 14.85
C ARG A 240 -6.84 -28.07 14.28
N LYS A 241 -6.32 -29.14 14.91
CA LYS A 241 -5.16 -29.85 14.38
C LYS A 241 -5.48 -30.52 13.04
N ASN A 242 -4.45 -30.73 12.25
CA ASN A 242 -4.57 -31.47 10.99
C ASN A 242 -4.41 -32.99 11.25
N THR A 243 -5.25 -33.52 12.14
CA THR A 243 -5.34 -34.93 12.46
C THR A 243 -6.70 -35.48 12.07
N LYS A 244 -6.84 -36.81 11.97
CA LYS A 244 -8.14 -37.45 11.73
C LYS A 244 -9.12 -37.16 12.88
N ALA A 245 -8.64 -37.17 14.13
CA ALA A 245 -9.40 -36.79 15.31
C ALA A 245 -9.71 -35.26 15.30
N ARG A 246 -10.84 -34.87 15.90
CA ARG A 246 -11.22 -33.44 16.04
C ARG A 246 -10.50 -32.83 17.25
N GLU A 247 -9.17 -32.83 17.22
CA GLU A 247 -8.36 -32.24 18.25
C GLU A 247 -8.14 -30.75 18.05
N TYR A 248 -8.07 -29.99 19.15
CA TYR A 248 -7.84 -28.56 19.15
C TYR A 248 -6.67 -28.19 20.08
N VAL A 249 -5.84 -27.26 19.60
CA VAL A 249 -4.95 -26.49 20.47
C VAL A 249 -5.65 -25.22 20.89
N ARG A 250 -5.56 -24.87 22.18
CA ARG A 250 -6.25 -23.72 22.76
C ARG A 250 -5.28 -22.73 23.36
N GLY A 251 -5.67 -21.47 23.42
CA GLY A 251 -4.93 -20.39 24.05
C GLY A 251 -5.81 -19.14 24.16
N ILE A 252 -5.18 -18.01 24.48
CA ILE A 252 -5.86 -16.73 24.74
C ILE A 252 -5.26 -15.65 23.86
N CYS A 253 -6.09 -14.81 23.27
CA CYS A 253 -5.65 -13.63 22.55
C CYS A 253 -6.56 -12.42 22.81
N ASN A 254 -6.01 -11.22 22.60
CA ASN A 254 -6.73 -9.97 22.77
C ASN A 254 -6.51 -9.05 21.57
N PHE A 255 -7.59 -8.59 20.94
CA PHE A 255 -7.54 -7.60 19.87
C PHE A 255 -7.88 -6.22 20.42
N LYS A 256 -6.84 -5.41 20.70
CA LYS A 256 -7.01 -4.04 21.21
C LYS A 256 -7.69 -3.13 20.18
N TYR A 257 -7.40 -3.33 18.89
CA TYR A 257 -7.97 -2.56 17.80
C TYR A 257 -9.10 -3.34 17.15
N MET A 258 -10.24 -2.72 16.91
CA MET A 258 -11.45 -3.29 16.28
C MET A 258 -11.99 -4.58 16.93
N GLY A 259 -11.62 -4.88 18.18
CA GLY A 259 -12.10 -6.08 18.86
C GLY A 259 -13.62 -6.10 19.01
N GLY A 260 -14.26 -4.97 19.31
CA GLY A 260 -15.72 -4.88 19.40
C GLY A 260 -16.44 -5.22 18.08
N GLN A 261 -15.91 -4.75 16.96
CA GLN A 261 -16.42 -5.11 15.63
C GLN A 261 -16.21 -6.59 15.33
N LEU A 262 -15.02 -7.12 15.68
CA LEU A 262 -14.74 -8.54 15.52
C LEU A 262 -15.71 -9.40 16.35
N THR A 263 -15.98 -9.04 17.61
CA THR A 263 -16.97 -9.73 18.46
C THR A 263 -18.36 -9.71 17.82
N LYS A 264 -18.81 -8.55 17.33
CA LYS A 264 -20.11 -8.43 16.63
C LYS A 264 -20.20 -9.39 15.45
N LEU A 265 -19.17 -9.45 14.60
CA LEU A 265 -19.13 -10.33 13.43
C LEU A 265 -19.10 -11.82 13.80
N ILE A 266 -18.36 -12.21 14.87
CA ILE A 266 -18.33 -13.58 15.37
C ILE A 266 -19.69 -14.01 15.90
N VAL A 267 -20.35 -13.15 16.66
CA VAL A 267 -21.65 -13.44 17.29
C VAL A 267 -22.76 -13.47 16.25
N SER A 268 -22.77 -12.52 15.31
CA SER A 268 -23.80 -12.48 14.25
C SER A 268 -23.71 -13.67 13.29
N GLY A 269 -22.53 -14.27 13.10
CA GLY A 269 -22.31 -15.38 12.17
C GLY A 269 -22.59 -15.05 10.69
N THR A 270 -22.76 -13.77 10.35
CA THR A 270 -23.16 -13.35 9.01
C THR A 270 -22.02 -13.35 7.98
N HIS A 271 -20.77 -13.38 8.46
CA HIS A 271 -19.58 -13.26 7.61
C HIS A 271 -18.56 -14.36 7.87
N GLY A 272 -17.90 -14.80 6.81
CA GLY A 272 -16.72 -15.64 6.92
C GLY A 272 -15.53 -14.84 7.47
N ILE A 273 -14.85 -15.36 8.48
CA ILE A 273 -13.66 -14.75 9.07
C ILE A 273 -12.45 -15.60 8.72
N SER A 274 -11.52 -15.02 7.98
CA SER A 274 -10.28 -15.72 7.65
C SER A 274 -9.18 -15.34 8.64
N TYR A 275 -8.37 -16.34 9.03
CA TYR A 275 -7.28 -16.12 9.97
C TYR A 275 -5.93 -16.42 9.30
N ARG A 276 -4.91 -15.65 9.68
CA ARG A 276 -3.53 -15.95 9.30
C ARG A 276 -2.65 -15.92 10.55
N ILE A 277 -1.88 -16.98 10.72
CA ILE A 277 -0.78 -17.00 11.69
C ILE A 277 0.49 -16.62 10.95
N LYS A 278 1.29 -15.71 11.53
CA LYS A 278 2.51 -15.19 10.92
C LYS A 278 3.62 -15.05 11.95
N PHE A 279 4.81 -15.53 11.60
CA PHE A 279 6.01 -15.37 12.40
C PHE A 279 6.85 -14.18 11.88
N ARG A 280 7.29 -13.31 12.81
CA ARG A 280 8.27 -12.25 12.59
C ARG A 280 9.40 -12.41 13.59
N GLY A 281 10.52 -12.98 13.17
CA GLY A 281 11.57 -13.43 14.08
C GLY A 281 11.03 -14.48 15.05
N LYS A 282 11.19 -14.22 16.35
CA LYS A 282 10.69 -15.11 17.44
C LYS A 282 9.22 -14.84 17.81
N LYS A 283 8.59 -13.79 17.27
CA LYS A 283 7.24 -13.37 17.64
C LYS A 283 6.19 -14.00 16.73
N CYS A 284 5.09 -14.49 17.33
CA CYS A 284 3.93 -15.05 16.64
C CYS A 284 2.77 -14.06 16.66
N TYR A 285 2.13 -13.86 15.53
CA TYR A 285 1.00 -12.96 15.34
C TYR A 285 -0.19 -13.70 14.76
N LEU A 286 -1.37 -13.39 15.28
CA LEU A 286 -2.64 -13.80 14.72
C LEU A 286 -3.27 -12.60 14.02
N GLN A 287 -3.60 -12.78 12.76
CA GLN A 287 -4.34 -11.81 11.96
C GLN A 287 -5.76 -12.35 11.73
N ALA A 288 -6.78 -11.54 11.99
CA ALA A 288 -8.15 -11.81 11.59
C ALA A 288 -8.48 -10.89 10.40
N MET A 289 -8.96 -11.48 9.32
CA MET A 289 -9.40 -10.78 8.10
C MET A 289 -10.92 -10.82 8.05
N VAL A 290 -11.53 -9.65 8.18
CA VAL A 290 -12.98 -9.46 8.26
C VAL A 290 -13.45 -8.52 7.17
N THR A 291 -14.67 -8.70 6.70
CA THR A 291 -15.36 -7.76 5.82
C THR A 291 -16.42 -7.06 6.65
N ILE A 292 -16.47 -5.74 6.57
CA ILE A 292 -17.48 -4.90 7.22
C ILE A 292 -18.31 -4.29 6.13
N ASP A 293 -19.62 -4.44 6.25
CA ASP A 293 -20.59 -3.79 5.36
C ASP A 293 -21.05 -2.48 5.98
N ARG A 294 -21.29 -1.49 5.14
CA ARG A 294 -21.82 -0.19 5.53
C ARG A 294 -22.85 0.29 4.53
N ASP A 295 -23.97 0.80 5.01
CA ASP A 295 -24.93 1.52 4.17
C ASP A 295 -24.58 3.03 4.15
N SER A 296 -24.75 3.67 3.00
CA SER A 296 -24.62 5.12 2.87
C SER A 296 -25.65 5.91 3.68
N LYS A 297 -26.76 5.28 4.06
CA LYS A 297 -27.78 5.87 4.95
C LYS A 297 -27.26 6.09 6.38
N ASP A 298 -26.23 5.33 6.78
CA ASP A 298 -25.67 5.38 8.15
C ASP A 298 -24.60 6.46 8.32
N TYR A 299 -24.36 7.33 7.31
CA TYR A 299 -23.41 8.42 7.44
C TYR A 299 -23.84 9.40 8.54
N GLN A 300 -22.89 9.67 9.46
CA GLN A 300 -23.07 10.64 10.55
C GLN A 300 -22.79 12.08 10.09
N THR A 301 -22.28 12.26 8.86
CA THR A 301 -21.85 13.54 8.32
C THR A 301 -22.50 13.81 6.97
N ARG A 302 -22.68 15.09 6.62
CA ARG A 302 -23.27 15.51 5.35
C ARG A 302 -22.62 16.80 4.84
N SER A 303 -22.39 16.90 3.55
CA SER A 303 -21.85 18.10 2.89
C SER A 303 -22.81 19.29 2.90
N THR A 304 -24.11 19.06 3.15
CA THR A 304 -25.11 20.10 3.29
C THR A 304 -24.88 21.03 4.48
N TYR A 305 -24.21 20.54 5.54
CA TYR A 305 -23.82 21.37 6.70
C TYR A 305 -22.49 22.09 6.53
N GLY A 306 -21.84 21.91 5.38
CA GLY A 306 -20.47 22.34 5.12
C GLY A 306 -19.51 21.15 5.04
N THR A 307 -18.25 21.43 4.84
CA THR A 307 -17.20 20.41 4.70
C THR A 307 -15.93 20.80 5.43
N ILE A 308 -15.09 19.81 5.69
CA ILE A 308 -13.74 19.94 6.22
C ILE A 308 -12.75 19.55 5.13
N GLY A 309 -12.10 20.54 4.52
CA GLY A 309 -11.07 20.32 3.49
C GLY A 309 -9.70 20.20 4.11
N LEU A 310 -8.90 19.25 3.62
CA LEU A 310 -7.58 18.94 4.14
C LEU A 310 -6.54 19.03 3.04
N ASP A 311 -5.51 19.86 3.26
CA ASP A 311 -4.29 19.92 2.44
C ASP A 311 -3.15 19.25 3.21
N TYR A 312 -2.74 18.06 2.75
CA TYR A 312 -1.70 17.27 3.39
C TYR A 312 -0.32 17.58 2.80
N ASN A 313 0.57 18.08 3.65
CA ASN A 313 1.91 18.48 3.31
C ASN A 313 2.97 17.67 4.08
N TYR A 314 4.23 17.88 3.72
CA TYR A 314 5.35 17.31 4.44
C TYR A 314 5.52 18.02 5.79
N GLY A 315 5.24 17.30 6.87
CA GLY A 315 5.37 17.82 8.23
C GLY A 315 4.10 18.47 8.81
N PHE A 316 3.01 18.64 8.04
CA PHE A 316 1.78 19.22 8.58
C PHE A 316 0.54 18.92 7.72
N ILE A 317 -0.62 19.16 8.31
CA ILE A 317 -1.92 19.15 7.63
C ILE A 317 -2.58 20.52 7.86
N GLU A 318 -3.00 21.18 6.80
CA GLU A 318 -3.89 22.36 6.91
C GLU A 318 -5.34 21.91 6.78
N MET A 319 -6.15 22.36 7.71
CA MET A 319 -7.59 22.09 7.76
C MET A 319 -8.38 23.38 7.62
N ALA A 320 -9.34 23.39 6.70
CA ALA A 320 -10.31 24.45 6.56
C ALA A 320 -11.74 23.91 6.70
N GLU A 321 -12.55 24.56 7.51
CA GLU A 321 -13.95 24.24 7.70
C GLU A 321 -14.82 25.29 7.02
N THR A 322 -15.86 24.83 6.31
CA THR A 322 -16.85 25.69 5.66
C THR A 322 -18.23 25.55 6.28
N ASN A 323 -19.08 26.57 6.11
CA ASN A 323 -20.51 26.50 6.40
C ASN A 323 -21.31 25.94 5.20
N GLU A 324 -22.60 25.89 5.30
CA GLU A 324 -23.54 25.43 4.28
C GLU A 324 -23.41 26.18 2.95
N THR A 325 -23.11 27.48 2.99
CA THR A 325 -22.92 28.33 1.81
C THR A 325 -21.48 28.35 1.27
N GLY A 326 -20.62 27.50 1.81
CA GLY A 326 -19.23 27.38 1.37
C GLY A 326 -18.31 28.50 1.84
N ASN A 327 -18.72 29.29 2.86
CA ASN A 327 -17.88 30.31 3.47
C ASN A 327 -16.96 29.67 4.53
N LEU A 328 -15.77 30.22 4.68
CA LEU A 328 -14.79 29.77 5.66
C LEU A 328 -15.26 30.11 7.08
N ILE A 329 -15.32 29.11 7.96
CA ILE A 329 -15.60 29.25 9.39
C ILE A 329 -14.30 29.19 10.21
N ARG A 330 -13.42 28.21 9.90
CA ARG A 330 -12.26 27.90 10.73
C ARG A 330 -11.09 27.44 9.89
N LEU A 331 -9.88 27.83 10.32
CA LEU A 331 -8.62 27.27 9.89
C LEU A 331 -7.91 26.61 11.06
N LYS A 332 -7.25 25.48 10.85
CA LYS A 332 -6.41 24.82 11.84
C LYS A 332 -5.18 24.24 11.19
N HIS A 333 -4.02 24.61 11.75
CA HIS A 333 -2.74 24.00 11.42
C HIS A 333 -2.51 22.80 12.34
N ILE A 334 -2.05 21.69 11.79
CA ILE A 334 -1.81 20.43 12.52
C ILE A 334 -0.41 19.95 12.18
N ASP A 335 0.52 20.12 13.10
CA ASP A 335 1.89 19.66 12.95
C ASP A 335 1.99 18.13 12.98
N LEU A 336 2.95 17.60 12.22
CA LEU A 336 3.39 16.22 12.21
C LEU A 336 4.88 16.19 12.58
N GLU A 337 5.20 15.71 13.78
CA GLU A 337 6.56 15.70 14.32
C GLU A 337 7.47 14.69 13.61
N TYR A 338 6.90 13.56 13.19
CA TYR A 338 7.62 12.47 12.56
C TYR A 338 7.42 12.45 11.06
N HIS A 339 8.50 12.57 10.30
CA HIS A 339 8.47 12.68 8.84
C HIS A 339 9.03 11.45 8.14
N ASP A 340 9.45 10.43 8.90
CA ASP A 340 9.99 9.19 8.35
C ASP A 340 8.91 8.13 8.10
N THR A 341 9.31 6.98 7.56
CA THR A 341 8.42 5.84 7.31
C THR A 341 8.31 4.90 8.51
N GLY A 342 8.72 5.35 9.68
CA GLY A 342 8.75 4.56 10.91
C GLY A 342 7.38 4.33 11.56
N ASN A 343 7.35 3.46 12.56
CA ASN A 343 6.13 3.15 13.31
C ASN A 343 5.61 4.34 14.11
N LYS A 344 6.50 5.27 14.52
CA LYS A 344 6.12 6.49 15.24
C LYS A 344 5.31 7.42 14.33
N ALA A 345 5.80 7.68 13.11
CA ALA A 345 5.09 8.48 12.12
C ALA A 345 3.72 7.86 11.77
N GLU A 346 3.65 6.53 11.66
CA GLU A 346 2.37 5.85 11.44
C GLU A 346 1.40 6.04 12.61
N SER A 347 1.88 5.96 13.84
CA SER A 347 1.05 6.13 15.04
C SER A 347 0.52 7.56 15.13
N GLU A 348 1.38 8.56 14.91
CA GLU A 348 1.02 9.97 14.91
C GLU A 348 -0.02 10.31 13.84
N ILE A 349 0.20 9.89 12.59
CA ILE A 349 -0.76 10.10 11.49
C ILE A 349 -2.12 9.49 11.84
N ARG A 350 -2.16 8.29 12.44
CA ARG A 350 -3.41 7.64 12.85
C ARG A 350 -4.12 8.40 13.95
N GLU A 351 -3.39 8.94 14.91
CA GLU A 351 -3.92 9.76 16.01
C GLU A 351 -4.52 11.07 15.48
N LYS A 352 -3.74 11.84 14.71
CA LYS A 352 -4.22 13.12 14.14
C LYS A 352 -5.42 12.93 13.21
N ILE A 353 -5.42 11.86 12.38
CA ILE A 353 -6.58 11.51 11.54
C ILE A 353 -7.79 11.13 12.41
N SER A 354 -7.59 10.40 13.50
CA SER A 354 -8.66 10.06 14.43
C SER A 354 -9.30 11.30 15.03
N ASP A 355 -8.51 12.30 15.43
CA ASP A 355 -8.98 13.56 15.98
C ASP A 355 -9.77 14.37 14.95
N ILE A 356 -9.28 14.44 13.70
CA ILE A 356 -9.99 15.11 12.60
C ILE A 356 -11.34 14.42 12.33
N VAL A 357 -11.38 13.09 12.32
CA VAL A 357 -12.62 12.34 12.09
C VAL A 357 -13.60 12.51 13.25
N ASN A 358 -13.13 12.53 14.50
CA ASN A 358 -13.97 12.83 15.67
C ASN A 358 -14.56 14.24 15.59
N TYR A 359 -13.71 15.20 15.20
CA TYR A 359 -14.19 16.58 14.99
C TYR A 359 -15.24 16.67 13.89
N ALA A 360 -15.04 15.97 12.76
CA ALA A 360 -16.02 15.92 11.67
C ALA A 360 -17.38 15.36 12.13
N ILE A 361 -17.36 14.33 12.99
CA ILE A 361 -18.58 13.77 13.59
C ILE A 361 -19.26 14.80 14.50
N SER A 362 -18.51 15.50 15.36
CA SER A 362 -19.07 16.48 16.30
C SER A 362 -19.75 17.66 15.62
N VAL A 363 -19.28 18.04 14.41
CA VAL A 363 -19.87 19.13 13.62
C VAL A 363 -20.79 18.64 12.48
N GLY A 364 -20.92 17.32 12.29
CA GLY A 364 -21.79 16.70 11.28
C GLY A 364 -21.34 16.92 9.82
N LYS A 365 -20.06 17.28 9.55
CA LYS A 365 -19.56 17.68 8.23
C LYS A 365 -18.71 16.64 7.56
N ASP A 366 -18.86 16.51 6.24
CA ASP A 366 -18.05 15.60 5.43
C ASP A 366 -16.59 16.03 5.38
N ILE A 367 -15.68 15.04 5.29
CA ILE A 367 -14.25 15.28 5.11
C ILE A 367 -13.93 15.25 3.60
N VAL A 368 -13.12 16.20 3.16
CA VAL A 368 -12.67 16.32 1.76
C VAL A 368 -11.15 16.26 1.68
N ILE A 369 -10.64 15.35 0.85
CA ILE A 369 -9.21 15.22 0.56
C ILE A 369 -8.96 15.26 -0.95
N GLU A 370 -7.74 15.58 -1.36
CA GLU A 370 -7.33 15.47 -2.76
C GLU A 370 -7.13 14.00 -3.17
N ASP A 371 -7.52 13.65 -4.41
CA ASP A 371 -7.24 12.34 -4.99
C ASP A 371 -5.88 12.33 -5.73
N LEU A 372 -4.80 12.42 -4.97
CA LEU A 372 -3.44 12.45 -5.50
C LEU A 372 -2.95 11.07 -5.92
N ASN A 373 -2.45 10.96 -7.14
CA ASN A 373 -1.82 9.73 -7.64
C ASN A 373 -0.28 9.85 -7.66
N PHE A 374 0.34 9.69 -6.51
CA PHE A 374 1.80 9.80 -6.36
C PHE A 374 2.59 8.68 -7.07
N LYS A 375 1.96 7.56 -7.46
CA LYS A 375 2.65 6.53 -8.26
C LYS A 375 3.16 7.11 -9.58
N GLN A 376 2.36 7.96 -10.23
CA GLN A 376 2.77 8.68 -11.44
C GLN A 376 3.78 9.80 -11.13
N THR A 377 3.64 10.51 -10.02
CA THR A 377 4.55 11.58 -9.62
C THR A 377 5.92 11.03 -9.27
N LYS A 378 6.01 9.95 -8.48
CA LYS A 378 7.27 9.24 -8.17
C LYS A 378 7.96 8.69 -9.44
N ALA A 379 7.19 8.24 -10.44
CA ALA A 379 7.73 7.84 -11.74
C ALA A 379 8.23 9.05 -12.56
N LYS A 380 7.78 10.24 -12.22
CA LYS A 380 8.13 11.51 -12.87
C LYS A 380 9.28 12.27 -12.20
N THR A 381 9.77 11.92 -11.04
CA THR A 381 10.94 12.54 -10.42
C THR A 381 12.19 12.31 -11.28
N GLU A 382 12.83 13.39 -11.72
CA GLU A 382 14.07 13.33 -12.47
C GLU A 382 15.26 13.18 -11.51
N GLU A 383 16.40 12.66 -12.03
CA GLU A 383 17.68 12.72 -11.31
C GLU A 383 18.00 14.20 -11.08
N ALA A 384 17.88 14.65 -9.84
CA ALA A 384 18.09 16.04 -9.48
C ALA A 384 19.58 16.38 -9.56
N LYS A 385 19.91 17.46 -10.26
CA LYS A 385 21.28 17.97 -10.42
C LYS A 385 21.71 18.89 -9.27
N SER A 386 20.74 19.49 -8.57
CA SER A 386 20.99 20.39 -7.44
C SER A 386 20.59 19.73 -6.11
N ASP A 387 21.20 20.17 -5.01
CA ASP A 387 20.89 19.64 -3.69
C ASP A 387 19.43 19.92 -3.30
N LYS A 388 18.91 21.11 -3.58
CA LYS A 388 17.46 21.41 -3.44
C LYS A 388 16.56 20.44 -4.21
N GLY A 389 16.96 20.02 -5.40
CA GLY A 389 16.22 19.02 -6.16
C GLY A 389 16.36 17.61 -5.62
N LYS A 390 17.48 17.25 -5.00
CA LYS A 390 17.66 15.97 -4.30
C LYS A 390 16.79 15.93 -3.05
N ASP A 391 16.73 17.01 -2.28
CA ASP A 391 15.90 17.13 -1.10
C ASP A 391 14.41 17.05 -1.45
N TYR A 392 13.98 17.72 -2.51
CA TYR A 392 12.62 17.59 -3.04
C TYR A 392 12.28 16.15 -3.44
N ASN A 393 13.18 15.46 -4.14
CA ASN A 393 12.99 14.06 -4.50
C ASN A 393 12.95 13.15 -3.25
N LYS A 394 13.83 13.40 -2.27
CA LYS A 394 13.83 12.69 -0.99
C LYS A 394 12.50 12.91 -0.26
N MET A 395 12.03 14.13 -0.19
CA MET A 395 10.73 14.50 0.37
C MET A 395 9.59 13.73 -0.31
N ILE A 396 9.48 13.74 -1.65
CA ILE A 396 8.42 13.01 -2.37
C ILE A 396 8.50 11.49 -2.15
N HIS A 397 9.71 10.93 -2.02
CA HIS A 397 9.87 9.50 -1.75
C HIS A 397 9.53 9.12 -0.32
N LEU A 398 9.83 9.98 0.65
CA LEU A 398 9.47 9.81 2.06
C LEU A 398 8.00 10.14 2.35
N PHE A 399 7.40 10.99 1.51
CA PHE A 399 6.02 11.42 1.66
C PHE A 399 5.05 10.24 1.50
N ASP A 400 4.52 9.73 2.60
CA ASP A 400 3.64 8.56 2.62
C ASP A 400 2.16 8.92 2.47
N TYR A 401 1.86 9.64 1.37
CA TYR A 401 0.48 9.97 1.03
C TYR A 401 -0.42 8.73 0.90
N SER A 402 0.14 7.61 0.47
CA SER A 402 -0.62 6.36 0.37
C SER A 402 -1.15 5.91 1.72
N ARG A 403 -0.33 6.05 2.77
CA ARG A 403 -0.68 5.72 4.14
C ARG A 403 -1.72 6.71 4.69
N TYR A 404 -1.48 8.01 4.52
CA TYR A 404 -2.42 9.06 4.85
C TYR A 404 -3.80 8.79 4.26
N LYS A 405 -3.88 8.62 2.93
CA LYS A 405 -5.13 8.33 2.22
C LYS A 405 -5.80 7.06 2.73
N SER A 406 -5.06 5.95 2.85
CA SER A 406 -5.64 4.69 3.34
C SER A 406 -6.11 4.78 4.79
N THR A 407 -5.41 5.53 5.64
CA THR A 407 -5.82 5.73 7.05
C THR A 407 -7.12 6.54 7.14
N PHE A 408 -7.27 7.61 6.33
CA PHE A 408 -8.55 8.32 6.24
C PHE A 408 -9.68 7.43 5.73
N GLU A 409 -9.43 6.68 4.64
CA GLU A 409 -10.41 5.74 4.09
C GLU A 409 -10.85 4.70 5.11
N ASP A 410 -9.91 4.19 5.93
CA ASP A 410 -10.23 3.21 6.96
C ASP A 410 -10.96 3.84 8.14
N CYS A 411 -10.47 4.98 8.63
CA CYS A 411 -11.02 5.65 9.80
C CYS A 411 -12.43 6.18 9.53
N CYS A 412 -12.63 6.87 8.41
CA CYS A 412 -13.94 7.36 7.98
C CYS A 412 -14.92 6.21 7.73
N TYR A 413 -14.44 5.11 7.10
CA TYR A 413 -15.29 3.94 6.89
C TYR A 413 -15.77 3.33 8.18
N LEU A 414 -14.90 3.13 9.16
CA LEU A 414 -15.24 2.52 10.45
C LEU A 414 -16.16 3.38 11.32
N ARG A 415 -16.17 4.69 11.12
CA ARG A 415 -16.94 5.65 11.92
C ARG A 415 -18.13 6.26 11.17
N ASN A 416 -18.48 5.71 10.02
CA ASN A 416 -19.59 6.19 9.20
C ASN A 416 -19.50 7.69 8.85
N VAL A 417 -18.28 8.18 8.56
CA VAL A 417 -18.02 9.52 8.05
C VAL A 417 -17.89 9.45 6.53
N ASN A 418 -18.56 10.36 5.84
CA ASN A 418 -18.42 10.45 4.39
C ASN A 418 -17.09 11.11 4.01
N LEU A 419 -16.30 10.45 3.18
CA LEU A 419 -15.02 10.93 2.67
C LEU A 419 -15.11 11.24 1.18
N ILE A 420 -15.08 12.53 0.85
CA ILE A 420 -15.13 13.03 -0.51
C ILE A 420 -13.71 13.19 -1.06
N LYS A 421 -13.48 12.73 -2.27
CA LYS A 421 -12.20 12.87 -2.97
C LYS A 421 -12.35 13.82 -4.15
N VAL A 422 -11.52 14.88 -4.18
CA VAL A 422 -11.60 15.91 -5.22
C VAL A 422 -10.35 15.89 -6.11
N ASN A 423 -10.51 16.39 -7.32
CA ASN A 423 -9.39 16.55 -8.25
C ASN A 423 -8.39 17.60 -7.72
N PRO A 424 -7.09 17.25 -7.57
CA PRO A 424 -6.05 18.14 -7.05
C PRO A 424 -5.66 19.27 -8.02
N ALA A 425 -6.16 19.26 -9.25
CA ALA A 425 -5.76 20.25 -10.23
C ALA A 425 -6.12 21.67 -9.79
N TYR A 426 -5.09 22.52 -9.77
CA TYR A 426 -5.17 23.98 -9.52
C TYR A 426 -5.62 24.43 -8.13
N THR A 427 -5.75 23.56 -7.12
CA THR A 427 -6.18 23.95 -5.76
C THR A 427 -5.34 25.08 -5.18
N SER A 428 -4.00 24.92 -5.10
CA SER A 428 -3.09 25.97 -4.63
C SER A 428 -3.07 27.22 -5.53
N LYS A 429 -3.25 27.07 -6.86
CA LYS A 429 -3.29 28.22 -7.76
C LYS A 429 -4.57 29.05 -7.61
N ILE A 430 -5.70 28.38 -7.45
CA ILE A 430 -6.99 29.01 -7.16
C ILE A 430 -6.91 29.72 -5.80
N ALA A 431 -6.34 29.07 -4.79
CA ALA A 431 -6.12 29.63 -3.46
C ALA A 431 -5.35 30.96 -3.54
N GLY A 432 -4.17 30.97 -4.18
CA GLY A 432 -3.37 32.17 -4.35
C GLY A 432 -4.07 33.27 -5.13
N GLN A 433 -4.85 32.92 -6.17
CA GLN A 433 -5.52 33.91 -7.01
C GLN A 433 -6.75 34.55 -6.38
N LYS A 434 -7.51 33.78 -5.55
CA LYS A 434 -8.82 34.24 -5.08
C LYS A 434 -8.88 34.55 -3.60
N TYR A 435 -8.11 33.84 -2.76
CA TYR A 435 -8.37 33.81 -1.33
C TYR A 435 -7.22 34.27 -0.46
N CYS A 436 -5.96 34.00 -0.86
CA CYS A 436 -4.80 34.24 0.00
C CYS A 436 -4.65 35.73 0.35
N ASP A 437 -4.68 36.61 -0.65
CA ASP A 437 -4.52 38.06 -0.44
C ASP A 437 -5.73 38.67 0.26
N GLN A 438 -6.94 38.30 -0.16
CA GLN A 438 -8.18 38.85 0.40
C GLN A 438 -8.39 38.49 1.89
N ARG A 439 -7.94 37.29 2.30
CA ARG A 439 -8.18 36.74 3.64
C ARG A 439 -6.91 36.63 4.47
N LYS A 440 -5.78 37.16 4.01
CA LYS A 440 -4.46 37.07 4.67
C LYS A 440 -4.08 35.65 5.06
N MET A 441 -4.33 34.68 4.15
CA MET A 441 -4.04 33.26 4.35
C MET A 441 -2.76 32.87 3.63
N VAL A 442 -2.02 31.91 4.21
CA VAL A 442 -0.93 31.23 3.50
C VAL A 442 -1.49 30.28 2.45
N ILE A 443 -0.66 29.95 1.45
CA ILE A 443 -1.08 29.17 0.27
C ILE A 443 -1.72 27.80 0.62
N HIS A 444 -1.22 27.15 1.66
CA HIS A 444 -1.73 25.85 2.11
C HIS A 444 -3.08 25.95 2.82
N GLN A 445 -3.29 27.01 3.62
CA GLN A 445 -4.58 27.32 4.21
C GLN A 445 -5.62 27.63 3.13
N GLY A 446 -5.24 28.43 2.14
CA GLY A 446 -6.11 28.68 1.00
C GLY A 446 -6.40 27.43 0.18
N ALA A 447 -5.42 26.51 0.03
CA ALA A 447 -5.61 25.24 -0.66
C ALA A 447 -6.60 24.35 0.07
N SER A 448 -6.50 24.20 1.40
CA SER A 448 -7.46 23.44 2.21
C SER A 448 -8.87 23.99 2.11
N PHE A 449 -9.02 25.32 2.05
CA PHE A 449 -10.32 25.97 1.84
C PHE A 449 -10.91 25.70 0.44
N VAL A 450 -10.10 25.77 -0.62
CA VAL A 450 -10.53 25.40 -2.00
C VAL A 450 -10.92 23.91 -2.05
N ILE A 451 -10.20 23.03 -1.36
CA ILE A 451 -10.52 21.60 -1.27
C ILE A 451 -11.90 21.43 -0.61
N ALA A 452 -12.15 22.10 0.52
CA ALA A 452 -13.47 22.07 1.18
C ALA A 452 -14.59 22.48 0.22
N ARG A 453 -14.47 23.64 -0.41
CA ARG A 453 -15.46 24.14 -1.36
C ARG A 453 -15.71 23.19 -2.53
N LYS A 454 -14.66 22.60 -3.11
CA LYS A 454 -14.81 21.58 -4.16
C LYS A 454 -15.62 20.37 -3.68
N GLY A 455 -15.46 19.97 -2.42
CA GLY A 455 -16.22 18.88 -1.81
C GLY A 455 -17.71 19.16 -1.69
N GLN A 456 -18.07 20.41 -1.49
CA GLN A 456 -19.47 20.87 -1.49
C GLN A 456 -20.06 21.08 -2.89
N GLY A 457 -19.23 20.94 -3.95
CA GLY A 457 -19.68 21.16 -5.32
C GLY A 457 -19.46 22.58 -5.86
N PHE A 458 -18.85 23.49 -5.09
CA PHE A 458 -18.51 24.81 -5.59
C PHE A 458 -17.41 24.76 -6.65
N VAL A 459 -17.61 25.47 -7.76
CA VAL A 459 -16.66 25.49 -8.90
C VAL A 459 -15.85 26.79 -8.88
N ASP A 460 -14.66 26.72 -8.30
CA ASP A 460 -13.69 27.79 -8.39
C ASP A 460 -12.78 27.61 -9.59
N LYS A 461 -12.82 28.55 -10.56
CA LYS A 461 -12.01 28.47 -11.80
C LYS A 461 -10.67 29.18 -11.63
N TYR A 462 -9.58 28.54 -12.08
CA TYR A 462 -8.28 29.18 -12.25
C TYR A 462 -8.24 29.98 -13.56
N ILE A 463 -7.97 31.27 -13.47
CA ILE A 463 -7.80 32.14 -14.66
C ILE A 463 -6.31 32.18 -15.01
N LYS A 464 -5.95 31.62 -16.18
CA LYS A 464 -4.56 31.68 -16.64
C LYS A 464 -4.17 33.14 -16.90
N PRO A 465 -3.07 33.65 -16.29
CA PRO A 465 -2.59 34.97 -16.60
C PRO A 465 -2.26 35.05 -18.09
N LYS A 466 -2.70 36.14 -18.77
CA LYS A 466 -2.31 36.41 -20.17
C LYS A 466 -0.79 36.51 -20.20
N LYS A 467 -0.12 35.76 -21.09
CA LYS A 467 1.31 35.93 -21.32
C LYS A 467 1.52 37.38 -21.73
N LYS A 468 2.25 38.17 -20.94
CA LYS A 468 2.79 39.45 -21.42
C LYS A 468 3.59 39.14 -22.66
N LYS A 469 3.14 39.63 -23.83
CA LYS A 469 4.01 39.70 -25.01
C LYS A 469 5.14 40.64 -24.60
N THR A 470 6.31 40.10 -24.36
CA THR A 470 7.54 40.90 -24.35
C THR A 470 7.69 41.50 -25.73
N ALA A 471 7.56 42.81 -25.80
CA ALA A 471 7.86 43.58 -26.97
C ALA A 471 9.35 43.47 -27.32
#